data_c086aa2514b50e94427cd58439e05105
#
_entry.id   c086aa2514b50e94427cd58439e05105
#
_cell.length_a   1.000
_cell.length_b   1.000
_cell.length_c   1.000
_cell.angle_alpha   90.00
_cell.angle_beta   90.00
_cell.angle_gamma   90.00
#
_symmetry.space_group_name_H-M   'P 1'
#
loop_
_entity.id
_entity.type
_entity.pdbx_description
1 polymer ?
#
loop_
_entity_poly.entity_id
_entity_poly.type
_entity_poly.pdbx_seq_one_letter_code
_entity_poly.pdbx_strand_id
1 'polypeptide(L)'
;MLKQKIKMRLLALLSLWLLTSAGHPIAWAQDVSSSDIESSQVSSRDDESASQANDQAESKIDLAAYQAADASQQAEWVRSGKVTSEELVNFALTTIKEKDPALHAVISLRAEEALTEARQIKDQGQPFLGVPLLVKGLGHTIKGMPNSNGLTFLANQKAGSTSPFVKSLQDLGFILIGQTNYPEMGLKNITDSKLYGPTGSPWNPDYQAGGSSGGSGAATAAGMTPTATGSDAGGSIRIPASWNGLIGLKPSRGIIVGNASIDKNTVAHFMMTKTMEDTKSLFEAMKKPDASLAQALTEAELKRLAIGYTSLSPVGTQVSPEAQLAVERTVAFLRGKGFRLEEVNWPFDGVQLMKDYYTISASQMGVVGYLAKTKLKRELRYDDVDPTSWLLYQASKTMTKEEVNQAWARIQQVRQTMADFHQRYPLFLTPTTAYTAPRIDQALVSDQDLELIKNSENLSHEAKMQLIYDHWLPSLALTPYTQFANLTGEPALSLPALVTKSGLPLGIQFNAAIGNDRYLLQLGDLMAANQQFNRPELESSQNELSTLATETSSNELFSSAENQQLIGGAEGSKQISAKLPETGDLSSVSSQVLSILFTLLGLIALSQTKIDGSNPN
;
A
#
# COMPACT_ATOMS: atom_id res chain seq x y z
N MET A 1 16.80 -44.24 -15.14
CA MET A 1 17.38 -44.59 -13.83
C MET A 1 17.89 -43.39 -13.02
N LEU A 2 18.53 -42.38 -13.62
CA LEU A 2 19.06 -41.22 -12.89
C LEU A 2 17.95 -40.30 -12.33
N LYS A 3 16.87 -40.07 -13.07
CA LYS A 3 15.71 -39.24 -12.64
C LYS A 3 14.90 -39.85 -11.47
N GLN A 4 14.90 -41.18 -11.36
CA GLN A 4 14.24 -41.88 -10.24
C GLN A 4 15.06 -41.85 -8.94
N LYS A 5 16.40 -41.86 -9.04
CA LYS A 5 17.29 -41.72 -7.87
C LYS A 5 17.29 -40.33 -7.27
N ILE A 6 17.09 -39.29 -8.10
CA ILE A 6 16.96 -37.87 -7.63
C ILE A 6 15.61 -37.67 -6.93
N LYS A 7 14.52 -38.26 -7.44
CA LYS A 7 13.21 -38.19 -6.79
C LYS A 7 13.14 -38.86 -5.43
N MET A 8 13.83 -40.02 -5.29
CA MET A 8 13.91 -40.72 -4.01
C MET A 8 14.80 -40.00 -2.97
N ARG A 9 15.85 -39.32 -3.39
CA ARG A 9 16.68 -38.53 -2.46
C ARG A 9 16.01 -37.24 -1.98
N LEU A 10 15.19 -36.61 -2.80
CA LEU A 10 14.37 -35.43 -2.40
C LEU A 10 13.24 -35.83 -1.44
N LEU A 11 12.62 -37.00 -1.61
CA LEU A 11 11.60 -37.50 -0.68
C LEU A 11 12.18 -37.91 0.67
N ALA A 12 13.40 -38.45 0.69
CA ALA A 12 14.09 -38.84 1.93
C ALA A 12 14.58 -37.62 2.74
N LEU A 13 14.89 -36.48 2.10
CA LEU A 13 15.25 -35.23 2.77
C LEU A 13 14.02 -34.51 3.33
N LEU A 14 12.86 -34.62 2.70
CA LEU A 14 11.60 -34.08 3.25
C LEU A 14 11.07 -34.90 4.45
N SER A 15 11.28 -36.20 4.49
CA SER A 15 10.84 -37.03 5.61
C SER A 15 11.73 -36.88 6.85
N LEU A 16 13.01 -36.53 6.70
CA LEU A 16 13.91 -36.30 7.83
C LEU A 16 13.70 -34.96 8.53
N TRP A 17 13.08 -33.99 7.84
CA TRP A 17 12.75 -32.66 8.41
C TRP A 17 11.44 -32.66 9.21
N LEU A 18 10.57 -33.64 9.01
CA LEU A 18 9.29 -33.82 9.70
C LEU A 18 9.38 -34.65 11.01
N LEU A 19 10.53 -35.26 11.29
CA LEU A 19 10.70 -36.14 12.45
C LEU A 19 11.46 -35.52 13.64
N THR A 20 11.88 -34.24 13.55
CA THR A 20 12.60 -33.56 14.65
C THR A 20 11.79 -32.51 15.42
N SER A 21 10.47 -32.45 15.24
CA SER A 21 9.60 -31.49 15.96
C SER A 21 8.50 -32.14 16.82
N ALA A 22 8.74 -33.36 17.31
CA ALA A 22 7.82 -33.99 18.25
C ALA A 22 8.53 -34.32 19.58
N GLY A 23 8.17 -33.60 20.62
CA GLY A 23 8.55 -33.88 22.01
C GLY A 23 8.47 -32.66 22.91
N HIS A 24 7.66 -32.45 23.83
CA HIS A 24 7.01 -33.08 24.94
C HIS A 24 5.90 -32.17 25.50
N PRO A 25 4.84 -32.68 26.12
CA PRO A 25 3.85 -31.85 26.78
C PRO A 25 4.23 -31.63 28.25
N ILE A 26 4.15 -30.41 28.75
CA ILE A 26 4.09 -30.14 30.21
C ILE A 26 2.72 -29.52 30.48
N ALA A 27 1.93 -30.32 31.21
CA ALA A 27 0.66 -29.92 31.81
C ALA A 27 0.91 -29.09 33.08
N TRP A 28 0.22 -27.97 33.20
CA TRP A 28 -0.16 -27.41 34.49
C TRP A 28 -1.57 -26.81 34.36
N ALA A 29 -2.53 -27.58 34.85
CA ALA A 29 -3.80 -27.06 35.29
C ALA A 29 -3.82 -27.26 36.80
N GLN A 30 -4.12 -26.21 37.55
CA GLN A 30 -4.88 -26.34 38.81
C GLN A 30 -5.43 -25.00 39.25
N ASP A 31 -6.69 -25.04 39.55
CA ASP A 31 -7.56 -24.06 40.19
C ASP A 31 -6.99 -23.45 41.46
N VAL A 32 -7.27 -22.15 41.69
CA VAL A 32 -7.46 -21.64 43.06
C VAL A 32 -8.68 -20.74 43.08
N SER A 33 -9.64 -21.20 43.83
CA SER A 33 -10.89 -20.53 44.23
C SER A 33 -10.64 -19.41 45.23
N SER A 34 -11.56 -18.45 45.20
CA SER A 34 -11.78 -17.38 46.16
C SER A 34 -11.85 -17.83 47.62
N SER A 35 -11.25 -17.08 48.55
CA SER A 35 -11.91 -16.60 49.79
C SER A 35 -10.94 -15.82 50.70
N ASP A 36 -11.51 -14.81 51.29
CA ASP A 36 -11.30 -14.25 52.62
C ASP A 36 -10.47 -12.98 52.77
N ILE A 37 -11.26 -11.98 53.05
CA ILE A 37 -10.93 -10.67 53.64
C ILE A 37 -10.68 -10.88 55.12
N GLU A 38 -9.55 -10.42 55.63
CA GLU A 38 -9.48 -9.98 57.04
C GLU A 38 -8.60 -8.70 57.20
N SER A 39 -9.24 -7.75 57.86
CA SER A 39 -8.71 -6.45 58.27
C SER A 39 -7.82 -6.56 59.49
N SER A 40 -6.69 -5.91 59.49
CA SER A 40 -6.04 -5.48 60.76
C SER A 40 -5.41 -4.11 60.59
N GLN A 41 -5.99 -3.15 61.33
CA GLN A 41 -5.34 -1.89 61.70
C GLN A 41 -4.18 -2.19 62.61
N VAL A 42 -3.08 -1.43 62.52
CA VAL A 42 -2.32 -0.84 63.66
C VAL A 42 -1.23 0.11 63.20
N SER A 43 -1.34 1.33 63.67
CA SER A 43 -0.39 2.30 64.19
C SER A 43 0.69 2.92 63.27
N SER A 44 0.55 4.24 63.25
CA SER A 44 1.54 5.28 62.97
C SER A 44 2.90 5.09 63.66
N ARG A 45 3.97 5.24 62.90
CA ARG A 45 5.22 5.83 63.35
C ARG A 45 5.81 6.68 62.21
N ASP A 46 6.03 7.93 62.58
CA ASP A 46 6.78 8.91 61.81
C ASP A 46 8.22 8.42 61.58
N ASP A 47 8.65 8.46 60.32
CA ASP A 47 10.06 8.58 59.96
C ASP A 47 10.15 9.42 58.67
N GLU A 48 10.59 10.64 58.86
CA GLU A 48 11.12 11.50 57.80
C GLU A 48 12.35 10.82 57.18
N SER A 49 12.30 10.49 55.90
CA SER A 49 13.51 10.60 55.07
C SER A 49 13.20 10.37 53.60
N ALA A 50 13.64 11.29 52.80
CA ALA A 50 13.96 11.20 51.38
C ALA A 50 12.76 10.99 50.41
N SER A 51 12.12 12.10 50.05
CA SER A 51 11.51 12.26 48.74
C SER A 51 12.59 12.05 47.68
N GLN A 52 12.69 10.86 47.13
CA GLN A 52 13.30 10.69 45.81
C GLN A 52 12.38 11.42 44.83
N ALA A 53 12.79 12.61 44.44
CA ALA A 53 12.27 13.32 43.32
C ALA A 53 12.42 12.39 42.09
N ASN A 54 11.32 11.87 41.63
CA ASN A 54 11.23 11.22 40.34
C ASN A 54 11.34 12.34 39.30
N ASP A 55 12.57 12.72 38.99
CA ASP A 55 12.92 13.66 37.93
C ASP A 55 12.64 12.94 36.59
N GLN A 56 11.36 12.71 36.29
CA GLN A 56 10.93 12.56 34.90
C GLN A 56 11.07 13.96 34.31
N ALA A 57 12.20 14.20 33.65
CA ALA A 57 12.36 15.37 32.80
C ALA A 57 11.16 15.42 31.87
N GLU A 58 10.29 16.40 32.06
CA GLU A 58 9.13 16.64 31.24
C GLU A 58 9.61 16.71 29.79
N SER A 59 9.05 15.87 28.89
CA SER A 59 9.40 15.88 27.47
C SER A 59 9.27 17.29 26.92
N LYS A 60 10.33 17.79 26.27
CA LYS A 60 10.36 19.13 25.67
C LYS A 60 9.46 19.21 24.40
N ILE A 61 8.74 18.15 24.09
CA ILE A 61 7.89 17.97 22.91
C ILE A 61 6.51 17.55 23.40
N ASP A 62 5.46 18.20 22.93
CA ASP A 62 4.09 17.80 23.15
C ASP A 62 3.57 16.88 22.03
N LEU A 63 2.37 16.31 22.22
CA LEU A 63 1.74 15.42 21.27
C LEU A 63 1.46 16.11 19.92
N ALA A 64 1.10 17.39 19.93
CA ALA A 64 0.81 18.14 18.70
C ALA A 64 2.09 18.34 17.87
N ALA A 65 3.21 18.69 18.53
CA ALA A 65 4.52 18.76 17.86
C ALA A 65 4.93 17.41 17.28
N TYR A 66 4.73 16.30 18.04
CA TYR A 66 4.97 14.95 17.53
C TYR A 66 4.17 14.64 16.26
N GLN A 67 2.87 14.91 16.28
CA GLN A 67 1.96 14.64 15.15
C GLN A 67 2.31 15.46 13.90
N ALA A 68 2.76 16.70 14.08
CA ALA A 68 3.17 17.59 13.00
C ALA A 68 4.53 17.22 12.38
N ALA A 69 5.46 16.72 13.17
CA ALA A 69 6.83 16.44 12.75
C ALA A 69 6.91 15.37 11.66
N ASP A 70 7.89 15.49 10.78
CA ASP A 70 8.30 14.44 9.86
C ASP A 70 9.34 13.49 10.48
N ALA A 71 9.73 12.43 9.78
CA ALA A 71 10.62 11.42 10.32
C ALA A 71 12.06 11.92 10.52
N SER A 72 12.53 12.78 9.63
CA SER A 72 13.85 13.40 9.72
C SER A 72 13.95 14.30 10.95
N GLN A 73 12.91 15.09 11.22
CA GLN A 73 12.84 15.96 12.40
C GLN A 73 12.76 15.13 13.70
N GLN A 74 11.96 14.07 13.74
CA GLN A 74 11.89 13.18 14.91
C GLN A 74 13.23 12.51 15.20
N ALA A 75 13.94 12.03 14.16
CA ALA A 75 15.28 11.46 14.30
C ALA A 75 16.29 12.48 14.87
N GLU A 76 16.22 13.75 14.43
CA GLU A 76 17.08 14.81 14.95
C GLU A 76 16.75 15.14 16.41
N TRP A 77 15.49 15.10 16.82
CA TRP A 77 15.12 15.27 18.23
C TRP A 77 15.71 14.16 19.13
N VAL A 78 15.71 12.90 18.66
CA VAL A 78 16.34 11.80 19.39
C VAL A 78 17.86 12.00 19.46
N ARG A 79 18.49 12.34 18.35
CA ARG A 79 19.95 12.53 18.27
C ARG A 79 20.43 13.69 19.14
N SER A 80 19.68 14.78 19.20
CA SER A 80 19.98 15.95 20.05
C SER A 80 19.59 15.76 21.52
N GLY A 81 18.96 14.64 21.90
CA GLY A 81 18.47 14.40 23.26
C GLY A 81 17.28 15.28 23.67
N LYS A 82 16.57 15.86 22.69
CA LYS A 82 15.34 16.65 22.91
C LYS A 82 14.16 15.76 23.30
N VAL A 83 14.12 14.52 22.79
CA VAL A 83 13.17 13.47 23.11
C VAL A 83 13.87 12.13 23.04
N THR A 84 13.42 11.15 23.79
CA THR A 84 13.88 9.77 23.68
C THR A 84 13.08 9.00 22.63
N SER A 85 13.65 7.93 22.09
CA SER A 85 12.91 7.02 21.20
C SER A 85 11.70 6.39 21.89
N GLU A 86 11.81 6.10 23.20
CA GLU A 86 10.70 5.57 23.99
C GLU A 86 9.52 6.55 24.07
N GLU A 87 9.80 7.85 24.28
CA GLU A 87 8.77 8.89 24.26
C GLU A 87 8.11 9.01 22.89
N LEU A 88 8.86 8.94 21.78
CA LEU A 88 8.29 8.93 20.43
C LEU A 88 7.35 7.73 20.21
N VAL A 89 7.75 6.53 20.67
CA VAL A 89 6.89 5.33 20.59
C VAL A 89 5.63 5.52 21.45
N ASN A 90 5.73 6.09 22.64
CA ASN A 90 4.58 6.39 23.49
C ASN A 90 3.63 7.41 22.86
N PHE A 91 4.14 8.47 22.22
CA PHE A 91 3.32 9.41 21.45
C PHE A 91 2.59 8.73 20.29
N ALA A 92 3.28 7.83 19.56
CA ALA A 92 2.68 7.04 18.50
C ALA A 92 1.52 6.17 19.02
N LEU A 93 1.74 5.42 20.10
CA LEU A 93 0.73 4.56 20.72
C LEU A 93 -0.46 5.35 21.25
N THR A 94 -0.22 6.54 21.84
CA THR A 94 -1.24 7.46 22.31
C THR A 94 -2.09 7.95 21.14
N THR A 95 -1.46 8.43 20.06
CA THR A 95 -2.18 8.91 18.86
C THR A 95 -3.00 7.81 18.21
N ILE A 96 -2.46 6.58 18.15
CA ILE A 96 -3.21 5.42 17.64
C ILE A 96 -4.43 5.15 18.51
N LYS A 97 -4.28 5.12 19.84
CA LYS A 97 -5.38 4.89 20.77
C LYS A 97 -6.50 5.93 20.62
N GLU A 98 -6.16 7.19 20.36
CA GLU A 98 -7.11 8.28 20.23
C GLU A 98 -7.81 8.29 18.86
N LYS A 99 -7.06 8.10 17.78
CA LYS A 99 -7.58 8.33 16.41
C LYS A 99 -8.00 7.07 15.67
N ASP A 100 -7.39 5.92 15.96
CA ASP A 100 -7.65 4.69 15.21
C ASP A 100 -9.05 4.09 15.38
N PRO A 101 -9.76 4.25 16.54
CA PRO A 101 -11.13 3.79 16.65
C PRO A 101 -12.10 4.34 15.59
N ALA A 102 -11.84 5.55 15.06
CA ALA A 102 -12.63 6.14 13.99
C ALA A 102 -12.10 5.78 12.58
N LEU A 103 -10.81 5.42 12.46
CA LEU A 103 -10.14 5.27 11.17
C LEU A 103 -9.93 3.82 10.76
N HIS A 104 -9.78 2.91 11.70
CA HIS A 104 -9.46 1.49 11.47
C HIS A 104 -8.24 1.31 10.55
N ALA A 105 -7.21 2.14 10.79
CA ALA A 105 -5.98 2.17 10.00
C ALA A 105 -4.97 1.10 10.46
N VAL A 106 -5.01 0.69 11.74
CA VAL A 106 -4.04 -0.21 12.38
C VAL A 106 -4.70 -1.56 12.68
N ILE A 107 -4.10 -2.66 12.22
CA ILE A 107 -4.64 -4.02 12.40
C ILE A 107 -3.92 -4.83 13.46
N SER A 108 -2.73 -4.43 13.85
CA SER A 108 -1.95 -5.10 14.91
C SER A 108 -0.84 -4.21 15.43
N LEU A 109 -0.56 -4.33 16.72
CA LEU A 109 0.52 -3.63 17.42
C LEU A 109 1.48 -4.64 18.04
N ARG A 110 2.73 -4.20 18.28
CA ARG A 110 3.79 -4.89 19.03
C ARG A 110 4.42 -3.93 20.04
N ALA A 111 3.56 -3.30 20.85
CA ALA A 111 3.92 -2.17 21.72
C ALA A 111 5.08 -2.49 22.68
N GLU A 112 5.03 -3.62 23.40
CA GLU A 112 6.04 -4.00 24.38
C GLU A 112 7.42 -4.23 23.75
N GLU A 113 7.44 -4.94 22.60
CA GLU A 113 8.68 -5.14 21.86
C GLU A 113 9.23 -3.82 21.33
N ALA A 114 8.36 -2.95 20.81
CA ALA A 114 8.75 -1.63 20.29
C ALA A 114 9.33 -0.74 21.38
N LEU A 115 8.71 -0.69 22.56
CA LEU A 115 9.24 0.05 23.73
C LEU A 115 10.58 -0.52 24.19
N THR A 116 10.73 -1.84 24.19
CA THR A 116 12.00 -2.49 24.53
C THR A 116 13.11 -2.13 23.55
N GLU A 117 12.81 -2.18 22.23
CA GLU A 117 13.74 -1.79 21.17
C GLU A 117 14.09 -0.30 21.27
N ALA A 118 13.12 0.57 21.55
CA ALA A 118 13.31 2.00 21.70
C ALA A 118 14.23 2.38 22.87
N ARG A 119 14.12 1.68 24.02
CA ARG A 119 15.03 1.85 25.17
C ARG A 119 16.46 1.42 24.89
N GLN A 120 16.66 0.48 23.96
CA GLN A 120 17.95 -0.15 23.67
C GLN A 120 18.66 0.44 22.46
N ILE A 121 17.95 1.22 21.62
CA ILE A 121 18.53 1.77 20.41
C ILE A 121 19.69 2.71 20.74
N LYS A 122 20.76 2.61 19.95
CA LYS A 122 21.96 3.47 20.09
C LYS A 122 22.24 4.16 18.77
N ASP A 123 22.69 5.38 18.84
CA ASP A 123 23.13 6.10 17.66
C ASP A 123 24.41 5.45 17.09
N GLN A 124 24.28 4.97 15.87
CA GLN A 124 25.35 4.41 15.03
C GLN A 124 25.40 5.14 13.67
N GLY A 125 24.79 6.33 13.58
CA GLY A 125 24.66 7.11 12.36
C GLY A 125 23.44 6.75 11.50
N GLN A 126 22.46 6.01 12.05
CA GLN A 126 21.23 5.68 11.31
C GLN A 126 20.42 6.96 11.02
N PRO A 127 19.96 7.19 9.76
CA PRO A 127 19.28 8.43 9.40
C PRO A 127 17.96 8.66 10.15
N PHE A 128 17.24 7.59 10.52
CA PHE A 128 15.94 7.65 11.20
C PHE A 128 15.99 7.05 12.61
N LEU A 129 17.01 7.41 13.35
CA LEU A 129 17.29 6.91 14.71
C LEU A 129 16.07 7.03 15.64
N GLY A 130 15.53 5.89 16.05
CA GLY A 130 14.48 5.79 17.07
C GLY A 130 13.08 6.23 16.65
N VAL A 131 12.86 6.49 15.38
CA VAL A 131 11.56 6.96 14.84
C VAL A 131 10.55 5.80 14.77
N PRO A 132 9.32 5.94 15.32
CA PRO A 132 8.29 4.90 15.22
C PRO A 132 7.77 4.75 13.79
N LEU A 133 7.52 3.50 13.38
CA LEU A 133 7.07 3.14 12.04
C LEU A 133 5.96 2.10 12.06
N LEU A 134 4.90 2.36 11.33
CA LEU A 134 3.89 1.38 10.94
C LEU A 134 4.21 0.80 9.56
N VAL A 135 4.08 -0.51 9.40
CA VAL A 135 4.28 -1.17 8.11
C VAL A 135 2.96 -1.73 7.58
N LYS A 136 2.76 -1.68 6.26
CA LYS A 136 1.59 -2.30 5.63
C LYS A 136 1.53 -3.80 5.96
N GLY A 137 0.39 -4.29 6.41
CA GLY A 137 0.22 -5.71 6.75
C GLY A 137 0.37 -6.68 5.56
N LEU A 138 0.24 -6.17 4.31
CA LEU A 138 0.42 -6.95 3.10
C LEU A 138 1.83 -6.80 2.52
N GLY A 139 2.56 -7.92 2.45
CA GLY A 139 3.89 -8.00 1.82
C GLY A 139 5.05 -7.45 2.66
N HIS A 140 4.79 -6.70 3.73
CA HIS A 140 5.80 -6.17 4.64
C HIS A 140 5.77 -6.95 5.96
N THR A 141 6.24 -8.21 5.91
CA THR A 141 6.18 -9.10 7.06
C THR A 141 7.15 -8.70 8.16
N ILE A 142 6.67 -8.82 9.41
CA ILE A 142 7.48 -8.80 10.64
C ILE A 142 7.36 -10.19 11.27
N LYS A 143 8.49 -10.83 11.61
CA LYS A 143 8.49 -12.16 12.22
C LYS A 143 7.56 -12.21 13.44
N GLY A 144 6.67 -13.20 13.48
CA GLY A 144 5.72 -13.41 14.57
C GLY A 144 4.41 -12.61 14.47
N MET A 145 4.35 -11.56 13.63
CA MET A 145 3.16 -10.74 13.42
C MET A 145 2.18 -11.38 12.42
N PRO A 146 0.90 -10.92 12.34
CA PRO A 146 -0.08 -11.40 11.38
C PRO A 146 0.41 -11.38 9.93
N ASN A 147 0.08 -12.42 9.17
CA ASN A 147 0.39 -12.55 7.74
C ASN A 147 -0.76 -13.27 7.01
N SER A 148 -1.95 -12.69 7.05
CA SER A 148 -3.18 -13.27 6.52
C SER A 148 -3.40 -13.02 5.04
N ASN A 149 -2.69 -12.06 4.42
CA ASN A 149 -3.00 -11.51 3.09
C ASN A 149 -4.46 -10.97 2.98
N GLY A 150 -5.11 -10.64 4.09
CA GLY A 150 -6.52 -10.24 4.16
C GLY A 150 -7.52 -11.40 4.05
N LEU A 151 -7.04 -12.64 3.86
CA LEU A 151 -7.86 -13.84 3.74
C LEU A 151 -8.35 -14.30 5.12
N THR A 152 -9.66 -14.42 5.32
CA THR A 152 -10.27 -14.79 6.60
C THR A 152 -9.79 -16.15 7.11
N PHE A 153 -9.62 -17.12 6.22
CA PHE A 153 -9.12 -18.45 6.58
C PHE A 153 -7.61 -18.49 6.92
N LEU A 154 -6.90 -17.37 6.75
CA LEU A 154 -5.52 -17.19 7.20
C LEU A 154 -5.39 -16.19 8.37
N ALA A 155 -6.49 -15.79 9.02
CA ALA A 155 -6.51 -14.77 10.09
C ALA A 155 -5.45 -15.04 11.19
N ASN A 156 -5.27 -16.30 11.57
CA ASN A 156 -4.30 -16.72 12.60
C ASN A 156 -2.89 -17.04 12.05
N GLN A 157 -2.65 -16.81 10.75
CA GLN A 157 -1.33 -17.07 10.16
C GLN A 157 -0.35 -15.98 10.59
N LYS A 158 0.81 -16.40 11.11
CA LYS A 158 1.91 -15.51 11.49
C LYS A 158 3.07 -15.61 10.51
N ALA A 159 3.79 -14.52 10.33
CA ALA A 159 5.00 -14.46 9.50
C ALA A 159 6.16 -15.23 10.14
N GLY A 160 6.83 -16.09 9.38
CA GLY A 160 8.01 -16.83 9.84
C GLY A 160 9.29 -15.99 9.87
N SER A 161 9.33 -14.89 9.10
CA SER A 161 10.49 -14.01 8.98
C SER A 161 10.08 -12.56 8.72
N THR A 162 10.99 -11.64 9.02
CA THR A 162 10.89 -10.23 8.59
C THR A 162 11.37 -10.11 7.15
N SER A 163 10.61 -9.41 6.30
CA SER A 163 10.96 -9.22 4.90
C SER A 163 12.20 -8.33 4.73
N PRO A 164 13.00 -8.51 3.66
CA PRO A 164 14.21 -7.71 3.43
C PRO A 164 13.93 -6.20 3.37
N PHE A 165 12.82 -5.79 2.78
CA PHE A 165 12.39 -4.39 2.75
C PHE A 165 12.18 -3.84 4.17
N VAL A 166 11.46 -4.56 5.03
CA VAL A 166 11.22 -4.14 6.43
C VAL A 166 12.51 -4.18 7.24
N LYS A 167 13.36 -5.20 7.00
CA LYS A 167 14.66 -5.25 7.69
C LYS A 167 15.54 -4.06 7.34
N SER A 168 15.57 -3.62 6.08
CA SER A 168 16.35 -2.42 5.71
C SER A 168 15.86 -1.16 6.43
N LEU A 169 14.56 -1.06 6.76
CA LEU A 169 14.02 0.07 7.54
C LEU A 169 14.47 0.00 9.01
N GLN A 170 14.54 -1.19 9.61
CA GLN A 170 15.14 -1.36 10.95
C GLN A 170 16.62 -0.97 10.93
N ASP A 171 17.38 -1.37 9.90
CA ASP A 171 18.77 -1.02 9.73
C ASP A 171 18.97 0.51 9.57
N LEU A 172 17.97 1.25 9.08
CA LEU A 172 17.94 2.71 9.04
C LEU A 172 17.54 3.39 10.36
N GLY A 173 17.23 2.62 11.41
CA GLY A 173 16.96 3.11 12.76
C GLY A 173 15.50 3.22 13.15
N PHE A 174 14.56 2.82 12.29
CA PHE A 174 13.15 2.82 12.63
C PHE A 174 12.78 1.77 13.69
N ILE A 175 11.90 2.15 14.60
CA ILE A 175 11.25 1.25 15.56
C ILE A 175 9.90 0.79 14.98
N LEU A 176 9.77 -0.48 14.69
CA LEU A 176 8.53 -1.04 14.14
C LEU A 176 7.49 -1.18 15.25
N ILE A 177 6.35 -0.48 15.15
CA ILE A 177 5.32 -0.49 16.21
C ILE A 177 4.10 -1.35 15.87
N GLY A 178 3.87 -1.71 14.60
CA GLY A 178 2.72 -2.50 14.20
C GLY A 178 2.49 -2.53 12.70
N GLN A 179 1.28 -2.97 12.31
CA GLN A 179 0.88 -3.15 10.93
C GLN A 179 -0.41 -2.41 10.60
N THR A 180 -0.48 -1.86 9.38
CA THR A 180 -1.65 -1.11 8.87
C THR A 180 -2.56 -1.95 8.00
N ASN A 181 -3.83 -1.51 7.89
CA ASN A 181 -4.90 -2.15 7.14
C ASN A 181 -4.70 -2.09 5.62
N TYR A 182 -5.30 -3.07 4.93
CA TYR A 182 -5.25 -3.27 3.48
C TYR A 182 -6.41 -4.17 3.03
N PRO A 183 -6.94 -4.07 1.79
CA PRO A 183 -7.97 -4.96 1.27
C PRO A 183 -7.40 -6.35 0.95
N GLU A 184 -8.26 -7.35 0.86
CA GLU A 184 -7.90 -8.72 0.57
C GLU A 184 -6.98 -8.83 -0.66
N MET A 185 -5.83 -9.49 -0.51
CA MET A 185 -4.77 -9.64 -1.53
C MET A 185 -4.26 -8.32 -2.13
N GLY A 186 -4.68 -7.17 -1.61
CA GLY A 186 -4.31 -5.85 -2.15
C GLY A 186 -5.00 -5.51 -3.48
N LEU A 187 -6.11 -6.14 -3.82
CA LEU A 187 -6.72 -6.09 -5.15
C LEU A 187 -7.56 -4.84 -5.42
N LYS A 188 -7.86 -4.03 -4.41
CA LYS A 188 -8.73 -2.86 -4.54
C LYS A 188 -7.96 -1.54 -4.39
N ASN A 189 -8.49 -0.48 -4.98
CA ASN A 189 -8.03 0.90 -4.83
C ASN A 189 -8.66 1.63 -3.63
N ILE A 190 -9.46 0.92 -2.83
CA ILE A 190 -9.98 1.28 -1.52
C ILE A 190 -9.51 0.26 -0.49
N THR A 191 -9.61 0.59 0.80
CA THR A 191 -9.30 -0.36 1.88
C THR A 191 -10.58 -0.71 2.62
N ASP A 192 -11.17 -1.84 2.25
CA ASP A 192 -12.41 -2.41 2.77
C ASP A 192 -12.23 -3.92 3.02
N SER A 193 -11.31 -4.27 3.88
CA SER A 193 -10.98 -5.66 4.18
C SER A 193 -12.17 -6.41 4.78
N LYS A 194 -12.52 -7.57 4.21
CA LYS A 194 -13.48 -8.51 4.82
C LYS A 194 -13.03 -8.96 6.22
N LEU A 195 -11.71 -9.05 6.43
CA LEU A 195 -11.13 -9.49 7.70
C LEU A 195 -11.01 -8.36 8.73
N TYR A 196 -10.66 -7.13 8.29
CA TYR A 196 -10.28 -6.03 9.17
C TYR A 196 -11.25 -4.84 9.12
N GLY A 197 -12.23 -4.85 8.22
CA GLY A 197 -13.14 -3.73 7.99
C GLY A 197 -12.56 -2.62 7.09
N PRO A 198 -13.35 -1.58 6.81
CA PRO A 198 -12.92 -0.45 6.00
C PRO A 198 -12.01 0.49 6.78
N THR A 199 -11.17 1.27 6.05
CA THR A 199 -10.35 2.33 6.61
C THR A 199 -10.84 3.70 6.15
N GLY A 200 -11.18 4.56 7.12
CA GLY A 200 -11.60 5.94 6.91
C GLY A 200 -10.44 6.91 6.67
N SER A 201 -10.71 7.99 5.94
CA SER A 201 -9.80 9.12 5.80
C SER A 201 -9.76 9.95 7.09
N PRO A 202 -8.59 10.42 7.57
CA PRO A 202 -8.52 11.28 8.76
C PRO A 202 -9.18 12.66 8.55
N TRP A 203 -9.42 13.04 7.30
CA TRP A 203 -10.07 14.31 6.96
C TRP A 203 -11.59 14.24 7.04
N ASN A 204 -12.15 13.07 6.84
CA ASN A 204 -13.55 12.72 7.07
C ASN A 204 -13.67 11.20 7.09
N PRO A 205 -13.90 10.56 8.26
CA PRO A 205 -13.98 9.11 8.39
C PRO A 205 -15.09 8.42 7.58
N ASP A 206 -16.07 9.17 7.08
CA ASP A 206 -17.10 8.65 6.18
C ASP A 206 -16.57 8.36 4.76
N TYR A 207 -15.35 8.78 4.45
CA TYR A 207 -14.72 8.59 3.14
C TYR A 207 -13.56 7.61 3.22
N GLN A 208 -13.31 6.91 2.13
CA GLN A 208 -12.23 5.92 2.01
C GLN A 208 -10.84 6.56 2.14
N ALA A 209 -9.92 5.89 2.79
CA ALA A 209 -8.51 6.30 2.85
C ALA A 209 -7.70 5.91 1.59
N GLY A 210 -8.36 5.34 0.56
CA GLY A 210 -7.67 4.80 -0.60
C GLY A 210 -7.16 3.39 -0.37
N GLY A 211 -6.46 2.86 -1.37
CA GLY A 211 -5.99 1.47 -1.36
C GLY A 211 -4.93 1.17 -2.43
N SER A 212 -4.29 0.10 -2.20
CA SER A 212 -4.41 -0.92 -1.14
C SER A 212 -3.59 -0.63 0.12
N SER A 213 -2.86 0.52 0.23
CA SER A 213 -2.14 0.95 1.44
C SER A 213 -2.93 2.05 2.18
N GLY A 214 -4.27 1.90 2.28
CA GLY A 214 -5.13 2.93 2.88
C GLY A 214 -4.86 3.12 4.37
N GLY A 215 -4.69 2.02 5.13
CA GLY A 215 -4.31 2.12 6.53
C GLY A 215 -3.00 2.88 6.75
N SER A 216 -2.00 2.70 5.88
CA SER A 216 -0.75 3.45 5.95
C SER A 216 -0.94 4.93 5.62
N GLY A 217 -1.77 5.25 4.60
CA GLY A 217 -2.11 6.62 4.26
C GLY A 217 -2.83 7.33 5.40
N ALA A 218 -3.88 6.71 5.94
CA ALA A 218 -4.64 7.26 7.06
C ALA A 218 -3.77 7.45 8.31
N ALA A 219 -2.95 6.46 8.68
CA ALA A 219 -2.07 6.53 9.85
C ALA A 219 -1.04 7.67 9.75
N THR A 220 -0.42 7.84 8.57
CA THR A 220 0.55 8.92 8.33
C THR A 220 -0.12 10.29 8.36
N ALA A 221 -1.26 10.45 7.68
CA ALA A 221 -2.00 11.73 7.64
C ALA A 221 -2.58 12.10 9.00
N ALA A 222 -3.02 11.12 9.79
CA ALA A 222 -3.49 11.34 11.16
C ALA A 222 -2.37 11.63 12.16
N GLY A 223 -1.10 11.52 11.79
CA GLY A 223 0.05 11.72 12.68
C GLY A 223 0.32 10.56 13.64
N MET A 224 -0.24 9.36 13.41
CA MET A 224 0.06 8.17 14.22
C MET A 224 1.55 7.77 14.12
N THR A 225 2.12 7.88 12.94
CA THR A 225 3.57 7.80 12.68
C THR A 225 3.93 8.86 11.63
N PRO A 226 5.17 9.37 11.62
CA PRO A 226 5.56 10.41 10.67
C PRO A 226 5.52 9.93 9.22
N THR A 227 5.68 8.64 9.00
CA THR A 227 5.64 7.94 7.72
C THR A 227 5.15 6.51 7.93
N ALA A 228 4.66 5.86 6.87
CA ALA A 228 4.31 4.43 6.88
C ALA A 228 4.60 3.79 5.53
N THR A 229 4.83 2.46 5.54
CA THR A 229 5.21 1.75 4.31
C THR A 229 4.00 1.47 3.42
N GLY A 230 4.23 1.46 2.12
CA GLY A 230 3.26 1.06 1.10
C GLY A 230 3.82 0.10 0.07
N SER A 231 2.95 -0.66 -0.57
CA SER A 231 3.26 -1.45 -1.76
C SER A 231 2.33 -1.04 -2.90
N ASP A 232 2.84 -0.88 -4.11
CA ASP A 232 2.15 -0.30 -5.26
C ASP A 232 2.30 -1.23 -6.47
N ALA A 233 1.20 -1.92 -6.83
CA ALA A 233 1.12 -2.78 -8.02
C ALA A 233 0.25 -2.18 -9.13
N GLY A 234 -0.51 -1.12 -8.81
CA GLY A 234 -1.39 -0.41 -9.73
C GLY A 234 -1.80 0.97 -9.22
N GLY A 235 -1.04 1.53 -8.25
CA GLY A 235 -1.33 2.83 -7.64
C GLY A 235 -1.41 2.81 -6.11
N SER A 236 -1.17 1.67 -5.48
CA SER A 236 -1.48 1.47 -4.06
C SER A 236 -0.57 2.19 -3.05
N ILE A 237 0.39 3.00 -3.47
CA ILE A 237 1.05 4.06 -2.70
C ILE A 237 0.45 5.42 -3.08
N ARG A 238 0.30 5.68 -4.39
CA ARG A 238 -0.06 6.97 -4.95
C ARG A 238 -1.52 7.34 -4.74
N ILE A 239 -2.44 6.36 -4.85
CA ILE A 239 -3.87 6.56 -4.60
C ILE A 239 -4.12 6.98 -3.14
N PRO A 240 -3.68 6.22 -2.10
CA PRO A 240 -3.84 6.68 -0.73
C PRO A 240 -3.06 7.95 -0.43
N ALA A 241 -1.90 8.20 -1.07
CA ALA A 241 -1.21 9.49 -0.94
C ALA A 241 -2.08 10.65 -1.46
N SER A 242 -2.72 10.51 -2.64
CA SER A 242 -3.62 11.51 -3.22
C SER A 242 -4.81 11.80 -2.29
N TRP A 243 -5.48 10.77 -1.77
CA TRP A 243 -6.70 10.90 -0.97
C TRP A 243 -6.46 11.25 0.50
N ASN A 244 -5.20 11.23 0.96
CA ASN A 244 -4.84 11.64 2.32
C ASN A 244 -3.92 12.89 2.36
N GLY A 245 -3.66 13.55 1.22
CA GLY A 245 -2.85 14.77 1.17
C GLY A 245 -1.37 14.51 1.46
N LEU A 246 -0.85 13.35 1.09
CA LEU A 246 0.53 12.92 1.30
C LEU A 246 1.33 12.90 0.00
N ILE A 247 2.64 12.73 0.15
CA ILE A 247 3.57 12.44 -0.94
C ILE A 247 3.68 10.93 -1.10
N GLY A 248 3.47 10.43 -2.33
CA GLY A 248 3.57 9.01 -2.64
C GLY A 248 4.50 8.74 -3.80
N LEU A 249 5.69 8.21 -3.52
CA LEU A 249 6.65 7.82 -4.55
C LEU A 249 6.50 6.33 -4.87
N LYS A 250 6.28 6.03 -6.13
CA LYS A 250 6.54 4.71 -6.71
C LYS A 250 7.89 4.79 -7.44
N PRO A 251 8.98 4.26 -6.91
CA PRO A 251 10.29 4.33 -7.56
C PRO A 251 10.33 3.50 -8.85
N SER A 252 11.31 3.74 -9.69
CA SER A 252 11.63 2.87 -10.83
C SER A 252 11.75 1.41 -10.40
N ARG A 253 11.38 0.49 -11.31
CA ARG A 253 11.40 -0.95 -11.02
C ARG A 253 12.79 -1.40 -10.57
N GLY A 254 12.82 -2.10 -9.42
CA GLY A 254 14.01 -2.77 -8.94
C GLY A 254 15.08 -1.90 -8.28
N ILE A 255 14.90 -0.58 -8.21
CA ILE A 255 15.91 0.35 -7.68
C ILE A 255 16.04 0.27 -6.15
N ILE A 256 14.93 0.12 -5.43
CA ILE A 256 14.91 0.11 -3.96
C ILE A 256 15.23 -1.28 -3.41
N VAL A 257 15.92 -1.34 -2.27
CA VAL A 257 16.17 -2.58 -1.52
C VAL A 257 14.84 -3.30 -1.25
N GLY A 258 14.79 -4.61 -1.50
CA GLY A 258 13.57 -5.41 -1.38
C GLY A 258 12.66 -5.39 -2.62
N ASN A 259 12.87 -4.47 -3.57
CA ASN A 259 12.13 -4.46 -4.84
C ASN A 259 12.78 -5.39 -5.86
N ALA A 260 11.94 -6.24 -6.49
CA ALA A 260 12.41 -7.11 -7.56
C ALA A 260 12.66 -6.32 -8.86
N SER A 261 13.78 -6.63 -9.53
CA SER A 261 14.15 -6.03 -10.82
C SER A 261 13.67 -6.83 -12.03
N ILE A 262 12.90 -7.92 -11.81
CA ILE A 262 12.38 -8.78 -12.88
C ILE A 262 11.40 -8.00 -13.75
N ASP A 263 11.54 -8.08 -15.07
CA ASP A 263 10.72 -7.34 -16.04
C ASP A 263 9.20 -7.52 -15.87
N LYS A 264 8.77 -8.69 -15.44
CA LYS A 264 7.35 -9.01 -15.20
C LYS A 264 6.89 -8.67 -13.77
N ASN A 265 7.69 -7.98 -12.95
CA ASN A 265 7.28 -7.50 -11.64
C ASN A 265 6.57 -6.15 -11.78
N THR A 266 5.35 -6.05 -11.26
CA THR A 266 4.56 -4.81 -11.23
C THR A 266 4.62 -4.11 -9.87
N VAL A 267 5.10 -4.78 -8.82
CA VAL A 267 5.07 -4.28 -7.44
C VAL A 267 6.31 -3.45 -7.12
N ALA A 268 6.09 -2.25 -6.61
CA ALA A 268 7.11 -1.44 -5.96
C ALA A 268 6.77 -1.28 -4.47
N HIS A 269 7.77 -1.31 -3.61
CA HIS A 269 7.67 -1.02 -2.19
C HIS A 269 8.35 0.31 -1.93
N PHE A 270 7.70 1.20 -1.20
CA PHE A 270 8.26 2.44 -0.70
C PHE A 270 7.39 2.97 0.45
N MET A 271 7.51 4.25 0.77
CA MET A 271 6.82 4.90 1.88
C MET A 271 5.90 6.02 1.37
N MET A 272 4.89 6.38 2.18
CA MET A 272 4.15 7.64 2.06
C MET A 272 4.67 8.59 3.12
N THR A 273 4.92 9.83 2.75
CA THR A 273 5.56 10.83 3.60
C THR A 273 4.78 12.14 3.64
N LYS A 274 5.03 12.96 4.67
CA LYS A 274 4.48 14.31 4.79
C LYS A 274 5.35 15.35 4.06
N THR A 275 6.65 15.11 3.90
CA THR A 275 7.60 16.09 3.35
C THR A 275 8.45 15.52 2.22
N MET A 276 8.96 16.38 1.36
CA MET A 276 9.95 16.00 0.35
C MET A 276 11.29 15.65 0.97
N GLU A 277 11.61 16.23 2.14
CA GLU A 277 12.83 15.92 2.88
C GLU A 277 12.86 14.43 3.24
N ASP A 278 11.80 13.93 3.89
CA ASP A 278 11.66 12.50 4.20
C ASP A 278 11.68 11.64 2.93
N THR A 279 10.95 12.06 1.87
CA THR A 279 10.89 11.31 0.61
C THR A 279 12.28 11.10 0.01
N LYS A 280 13.09 12.15 -0.05
CA LYS A 280 14.47 12.11 -0.59
C LYS A 280 15.41 11.32 0.30
N SER A 281 15.38 11.60 1.61
CA SER A 281 16.24 10.92 2.58
C SER A 281 16.00 9.40 2.56
N LEU A 282 14.72 8.98 2.53
CA LEU A 282 14.33 7.58 2.39
C LEU A 282 14.77 7.00 1.04
N PHE A 283 14.57 7.74 -0.05
CA PHE A 283 14.97 7.26 -1.39
C PHE A 283 16.48 7.03 -1.47
N GLU A 284 17.29 7.99 -1.05
CA GLU A 284 18.75 7.88 -1.08
C GLU A 284 19.27 6.79 -0.11
N ALA A 285 18.65 6.63 1.06
CA ALA A 285 19.04 5.60 2.03
C ALA A 285 18.65 4.18 1.59
N MET A 286 17.55 4.03 0.86
CA MET A 286 17.00 2.72 0.47
C MET A 286 17.36 2.30 -0.96
N LYS A 287 17.90 3.18 -1.79
CA LYS A 287 18.32 2.80 -3.13
C LYS A 287 19.43 1.75 -3.09
N LYS A 288 19.39 0.80 -4.01
CA LYS A 288 20.46 -0.19 -4.15
C LYS A 288 21.77 0.49 -4.57
N PRO A 289 22.94 0.01 -4.10
CA PRO A 289 24.23 0.60 -4.47
C PRO A 289 24.53 0.57 -5.98
N ASP A 290 23.99 -0.44 -6.68
CA ASP A 290 24.13 -0.66 -8.11
C ASP A 290 22.97 -0.09 -8.94
N ALA A 291 22.09 0.70 -8.33
CA ALA A 291 20.95 1.31 -9.02
C ALA A 291 21.41 2.25 -10.14
N SER A 292 20.93 1.98 -11.36
CA SER A 292 21.16 2.87 -12.51
C SER A 292 20.20 4.05 -12.44
N LEU A 293 20.72 5.21 -12.04
CA LEU A 293 19.96 6.44 -11.87
C LEU A 293 20.63 7.58 -12.65
N ALA A 294 19.80 8.39 -13.29
CA ALA A 294 20.24 9.66 -13.87
C ALA A 294 20.83 10.57 -12.78
N GLN A 295 21.83 11.36 -13.16
CA GLN A 295 22.36 12.39 -12.27
C GLN A 295 21.31 13.47 -12.01
N ALA A 296 21.40 14.08 -10.84
CA ALA A 296 20.61 15.27 -10.56
C ALA A 296 20.97 16.39 -11.53
N LEU A 297 19.96 17.14 -11.96
CA LEU A 297 20.11 18.27 -12.87
C LEU A 297 20.28 19.57 -12.08
N THR A 298 20.92 20.55 -12.67
CA THR A 298 20.78 21.92 -12.19
C THR A 298 19.34 22.42 -12.45
N GLU A 299 18.89 23.43 -11.72
CA GLU A 299 17.54 24.00 -11.94
C GLU A 299 17.36 24.48 -13.38
N ALA A 300 18.40 25.05 -13.98
CA ALA A 300 18.37 25.51 -15.37
C ALA A 300 18.23 24.35 -16.37
N GLU A 301 18.83 23.21 -16.11
CA GLU A 301 18.69 21.99 -16.92
C GLU A 301 17.31 21.38 -16.73
N LEU A 302 16.81 21.30 -15.48
CA LEU A 302 15.47 20.80 -15.18
C LEU A 302 14.39 21.61 -15.91
N LYS A 303 14.50 22.93 -15.96
CA LYS A 303 13.59 23.84 -16.69
C LYS A 303 13.62 23.67 -18.21
N ARG A 304 14.69 23.10 -18.78
CA ARG A 304 14.78 22.81 -20.22
C ARG A 304 14.01 21.55 -20.61
N LEU A 305 13.69 20.68 -19.65
CA LEU A 305 12.91 19.49 -19.92
C LEU A 305 11.49 19.89 -20.36
N ALA A 306 11.03 19.28 -21.43
CA ALA A 306 9.64 19.42 -21.82
C ALA A 306 8.78 18.51 -20.93
N ILE A 307 7.65 19.02 -20.46
CA ILE A 307 6.66 18.29 -19.69
C ILE A 307 5.42 18.10 -20.58
N GLY A 308 5.10 16.85 -20.91
CA GLY A 308 3.80 16.51 -21.46
C GLY A 308 2.77 16.52 -20.33
N TYR A 309 1.53 16.99 -20.56
CA TYR A 309 0.49 16.88 -19.57
C TYR A 309 -0.86 16.54 -20.20
N THR A 310 -1.69 15.87 -19.43
CA THR A 310 -3.09 15.61 -19.76
C THR A 310 -3.93 15.40 -18.51
N SER A 311 -5.18 15.84 -18.54
CA SER A 311 -6.20 15.46 -17.56
C SER A 311 -7.18 14.41 -18.10
N LEU A 312 -7.07 14.01 -19.37
CA LEU A 312 -7.95 13.00 -19.96
C LEU A 312 -7.70 11.63 -19.32
N SER A 313 -8.78 10.89 -19.05
CA SER A 313 -8.69 9.50 -18.60
C SER A 313 -8.14 8.60 -19.72
N PRO A 314 -7.14 7.73 -19.45
CA PRO A 314 -6.61 6.80 -20.45
C PRO A 314 -7.62 5.73 -20.89
N VAL A 315 -8.70 5.55 -20.12
CA VAL A 315 -9.77 4.57 -20.40
C VAL A 315 -11.08 5.24 -20.82
N GLY A 316 -11.06 6.55 -21.10
CA GLY A 316 -12.22 7.29 -21.64
C GLY A 316 -13.31 7.61 -20.61
N THR A 317 -13.06 7.38 -19.30
CA THR A 317 -14.00 7.75 -18.23
C THR A 317 -13.96 9.25 -17.93
N GLN A 318 -15.01 9.78 -17.33
CA GLN A 318 -15.05 11.20 -16.92
C GLN A 318 -14.04 11.49 -15.82
N VAL A 319 -13.62 12.75 -15.75
CA VAL A 319 -12.67 13.28 -14.77
C VAL A 319 -13.30 14.47 -14.10
N SER A 320 -13.23 14.54 -12.78
CA SER A 320 -13.82 15.61 -12.01
C SER A 320 -13.21 16.98 -12.35
N PRO A 321 -14.00 18.08 -12.27
CA PRO A 321 -13.49 19.43 -12.45
C PRO A 321 -12.35 19.76 -11.48
N GLU A 322 -12.39 19.21 -10.27
CA GLU A 322 -11.35 19.42 -9.25
C GLU A 322 -10.01 18.78 -9.66
N ALA A 323 -10.04 17.57 -10.24
CA ALA A 323 -8.82 16.91 -10.72
C ALA A 323 -8.24 17.65 -11.94
N GLN A 324 -9.10 18.15 -12.84
CA GLN A 324 -8.67 19.01 -13.96
C GLN A 324 -8.05 20.31 -13.45
N LEU A 325 -8.70 20.98 -12.50
CA LEU A 325 -8.21 22.22 -11.88
C LEU A 325 -6.86 22.03 -11.19
N ALA A 326 -6.63 20.88 -10.53
CA ALA A 326 -5.35 20.56 -9.91
C ALA A 326 -4.20 20.53 -10.94
N VAL A 327 -4.44 19.91 -12.11
CA VAL A 327 -3.48 19.91 -13.22
C VAL A 327 -3.29 21.32 -13.79
N GLU A 328 -4.37 22.03 -14.07
CA GLU A 328 -4.32 23.41 -14.62
C GLU A 328 -3.52 24.36 -13.73
N ARG A 329 -3.74 24.34 -12.41
CA ARG A 329 -2.96 25.13 -11.45
C ARG A 329 -1.48 24.77 -11.47
N THR A 330 -1.17 23.48 -11.51
CA THR A 330 0.21 22.98 -11.60
C THR A 330 0.88 23.44 -12.90
N VAL A 331 0.17 23.34 -14.04
CA VAL A 331 0.64 23.82 -15.35
C VAL A 331 0.91 25.34 -15.31
N ALA A 332 -0.02 26.12 -14.76
CA ALA A 332 0.14 27.58 -14.65
C ALA A 332 1.36 27.95 -13.79
N PHE A 333 1.52 27.29 -12.63
CA PHE A 333 2.68 27.48 -11.75
C PHE A 333 4.00 27.17 -12.46
N LEU A 334 4.12 25.98 -13.09
CA LEU A 334 5.36 25.57 -13.75
C LEU A 334 5.70 26.45 -14.95
N ARG A 335 4.70 26.89 -15.75
CA ARG A 335 4.89 27.89 -16.80
C ARG A 335 5.42 29.20 -16.25
N GLY A 336 4.86 29.67 -15.11
CA GLY A 336 5.34 30.84 -14.39
C GLY A 336 6.80 30.72 -13.91
N LYS A 337 7.28 29.49 -13.68
CA LYS A 337 8.69 29.19 -13.35
C LYS A 337 9.60 28.99 -14.56
N GLY A 338 9.06 29.11 -15.78
CA GLY A 338 9.81 29.01 -17.02
C GLY A 338 9.94 27.58 -17.60
N PHE A 339 9.14 26.62 -17.13
CA PHE A 339 9.06 25.29 -17.75
C PHE A 339 8.26 25.33 -19.05
N ARG A 340 8.61 24.42 -19.98
CA ARG A 340 7.84 24.20 -21.20
C ARG A 340 6.86 23.04 -20.97
N LEU A 341 5.55 23.35 -21.04
CA LEU A 341 4.48 22.34 -20.89
C LEU A 341 3.63 22.30 -22.17
N GLU A 342 3.43 21.10 -22.70
CA GLU A 342 2.61 20.80 -23.87
C GLU A 342 1.48 19.85 -23.48
N GLU A 343 0.26 20.16 -23.88
CA GLU A 343 -0.87 19.24 -23.72
C GLU A 343 -0.74 18.11 -24.72
N VAL A 344 -0.92 16.86 -24.26
CA VAL A 344 -0.70 15.65 -25.06
C VAL A 344 -1.82 14.63 -24.84
N ASN A 345 -2.04 13.79 -25.83
CA ASN A 345 -2.89 12.62 -25.68
C ASN A 345 -2.10 11.45 -25.10
N TRP A 346 -2.80 10.45 -24.57
CA TRP A 346 -2.20 9.20 -24.18
C TRP A 346 -1.56 8.51 -25.39
N PRO A 347 -0.30 8.06 -25.31
CA PRO A 347 0.39 7.45 -26.45
C PRO A 347 0.05 5.96 -26.64
N PHE A 348 -0.86 5.40 -25.83
CA PHE A 348 -1.26 4.00 -25.86
C PHE A 348 -2.78 3.83 -25.63
N ASP A 349 -3.32 2.67 -25.98
CA ASP A 349 -4.69 2.26 -25.66
C ASP A 349 -4.78 1.84 -24.18
N GLY A 350 -5.37 2.71 -23.34
CA GLY A 350 -5.52 2.45 -21.91
C GLY A 350 -6.52 1.35 -21.59
N VAL A 351 -7.57 1.18 -22.41
CA VAL A 351 -8.56 0.10 -22.22
C VAL A 351 -7.91 -1.27 -22.42
N GLN A 352 -7.14 -1.42 -23.53
CA GLN A 352 -6.42 -2.67 -23.78
C GLN A 352 -5.36 -2.92 -22.70
N LEU A 353 -4.64 -1.88 -22.27
CA LEU A 353 -3.65 -2.00 -21.19
C LEU A 353 -4.27 -2.49 -19.88
N MET A 354 -5.49 -2.02 -19.54
CA MET A 354 -6.20 -2.48 -18.34
C MET A 354 -6.69 -3.92 -18.49
N LYS A 355 -7.16 -4.34 -19.66
CA LYS A 355 -7.49 -5.76 -19.94
C LYS A 355 -6.26 -6.66 -19.75
N ASP A 356 -5.10 -6.22 -20.21
CA ASP A 356 -3.83 -6.95 -20.00
C ASP A 356 -3.44 -7.01 -18.51
N TYR A 357 -3.61 -5.90 -17.78
CA TYR A 357 -3.39 -5.85 -16.34
C TYR A 357 -4.28 -6.85 -15.59
N TYR A 358 -5.56 -6.93 -15.95
CA TYR A 358 -6.52 -7.85 -15.35
C TYR A 358 -6.23 -9.32 -15.71
N THR A 359 -5.79 -9.58 -16.94
CA THR A 359 -5.30 -10.91 -17.34
C THR A 359 -4.14 -11.37 -16.47
N ILE A 360 -3.15 -10.51 -16.23
CA ILE A 360 -2.01 -10.82 -15.36
C ILE A 360 -2.49 -11.01 -13.92
N SER A 361 -3.36 -10.14 -13.41
CA SER A 361 -3.89 -10.23 -12.04
C SER A 361 -4.66 -11.54 -11.84
N ALA A 362 -5.56 -11.90 -12.75
CA ALA A 362 -6.31 -13.14 -12.70
C ALA A 362 -5.38 -14.37 -12.74
N SER A 363 -4.36 -14.38 -13.60
CA SER A 363 -3.43 -15.50 -13.74
C SER A 363 -2.71 -15.88 -12.43
N GLN A 364 -2.60 -14.95 -11.50
CA GLN A 364 -1.93 -15.15 -10.20
C GLN A 364 -2.86 -15.72 -9.12
N MET A 365 -4.19 -15.67 -9.32
CA MET A 365 -5.15 -15.98 -8.27
C MET A 365 -5.35 -17.48 -7.99
N GLY A 366 -4.78 -18.35 -8.80
CA GLY A 366 -4.70 -19.80 -8.50
C GLY A 366 -4.05 -20.09 -7.15
N VAL A 367 -3.17 -19.20 -6.65
CA VAL A 367 -2.53 -19.31 -5.33
C VAL A 367 -3.56 -19.31 -4.19
N VAL A 368 -4.65 -18.56 -4.29
CA VAL A 368 -5.69 -18.50 -3.25
C VAL A 368 -6.40 -19.85 -3.13
N GLY A 369 -6.72 -20.49 -4.26
CA GLY A 369 -7.27 -21.86 -4.27
C GLY A 369 -6.31 -22.88 -3.65
N TYR A 370 -5.02 -22.79 -3.96
CA TYR A 370 -4.01 -23.64 -3.32
C TYR A 370 -3.93 -23.44 -1.80
N LEU A 371 -3.94 -22.19 -1.33
CA LEU A 371 -3.94 -21.86 0.09
C LEU A 371 -5.20 -22.39 0.79
N ALA A 372 -6.38 -22.23 0.19
CA ALA A 372 -7.63 -22.76 0.73
C ALA A 372 -7.58 -24.30 0.83
N LYS A 373 -7.18 -25.00 -0.22
CA LYS A 373 -7.02 -26.45 -0.21
C LYS A 373 -6.05 -26.92 0.87
N THR A 374 -4.97 -26.18 1.08
CA THR A 374 -3.96 -26.51 2.10
C THR A 374 -4.48 -26.26 3.52
N LYS A 375 -5.18 -25.16 3.77
CA LYS A 375 -5.62 -24.74 5.11
C LYS A 375 -7.00 -25.28 5.48
N LEU A 376 -7.97 -25.19 4.56
CA LEU A 376 -9.36 -25.62 4.80
C LEU A 376 -9.58 -27.10 4.48
N LYS A 377 -8.61 -27.79 3.83
CA LYS A 377 -8.71 -29.19 3.37
C LYS A 377 -9.90 -29.42 2.42
N ARG A 378 -10.32 -28.39 1.70
CA ARG A 378 -11.36 -28.41 0.67
C ARG A 378 -11.09 -27.36 -0.39
N GLU A 379 -11.83 -27.40 -1.48
CA GLU A 379 -11.79 -26.35 -2.51
C GLU A 379 -12.32 -25.01 -1.95
N LEU A 380 -11.81 -23.90 -2.52
CA LEU A 380 -12.25 -22.55 -2.22
C LEU A 380 -13.73 -22.37 -2.59
N ARG A 381 -14.47 -21.63 -1.77
CA ARG A 381 -15.89 -21.24 -1.99
C ARG A 381 -16.01 -19.74 -2.04
N TYR A 382 -17.09 -19.24 -2.63
CA TYR A 382 -17.40 -17.82 -2.73
C TYR A 382 -17.32 -17.10 -1.36
N ASP A 383 -17.92 -17.68 -0.33
CA ASP A 383 -17.97 -17.08 1.00
C ASP A 383 -16.63 -17.04 1.75
N ASP A 384 -15.62 -17.75 1.27
CA ASP A 384 -14.28 -17.79 1.90
C ASP A 384 -13.46 -16.51 1.60
N VAL A 385 -13.81 -15.77 0.56
CA VAL A 385 -13.03 -14.65 0.03
C VAL A 385 -13.92 -13.47 -0.36
N ASP A 386 -13.30 -12.36 -0.72
CA ASP A 386 -13.96 -11.21 -1.32
C ASP A 386 -14.50 -11.57 -2.74
N PRO A 387 -15.63 -11.00 -3.18
CA PRO A 387 -16.16 -11.23 -4.54
C PRO A 387 -15.13 -11.03 -5.64
N THR A 388 -14.31 -9.99 -5.56
CA THR A 388 -13.22 -9.74 -6.53
C THR A 388 -12.22 -10.89 -6.57
N SER A 389 -11.79 -11.38 -5.40
CA SER A 389 -10.87 -12.53 -5.31
C SER A 389 -11.48 -13.79 -5.89
N TRP A 390 -12.78 -14.02 -5.65
CA TRP A 390 -13.50 -15.16 -6.21
C TRP A 390 -13.54 -15.12 -7.74
N LEU A 391 -13.94 -13.97 -8.32
CA LEU A 391 -14.03 -13.81 -9.77
C LEU A 391 -12.68 -14.05 -10.46
N LEU A 392 -11.61 -13.43 -9.93
CA LEU A 392 -10.25 -13.62 -10.44
C LEU A 392 -9.77 -15.08 -10.29
N TYR A 393 -10.12 -15.74 -9.18
CA TYR A 393 -9.82 -17.16 -8.98
C TYR A 393 -10.56 -18.03 -10.01
N GLN A 394 -11.85 -17.76 -10.28
CA GLN A 394 -12.59 -18.50 -11.30
C GLN A 394 -12.02 -18.28 -12.71
N ALA A 395 -11.59 -17.06 -13.05
CA ALA A 395 -10.91 -16.77 -14.31
C ALA A 395 -9.55 -17.50 -14.39
N SER A 396 -8.80 -17.58 -13.28
CA SER A 396 -7.50 -18.26 -13.25
C SER A 396 -7.55 -19.73 -13.64
N LYS A 397 -8.68 -20.40 -13.41
CA LYS A 397 -8.87 -21.84 -13.75
C LYS A 397 -8.88 -22.10 -15.26
N THR A 398 -9.29 -21.12 -16.03
CA THR A 398 -9.42 -21.22 -17.50
C THR A 398 -8.35 -20.41 -18.24
N MET A 399 -7.52 -19.65 -17.51
CA MET A 399 -6.44 -18.82 -18.06
C MET A 399 -5.36 -19.66 -18.72
N THR A 400 -5.01 -19.35 -19.95
CA THR A 400 -3.94 -20.02 -20.68
C THR A 400 -2.60 -19.28 -20.52
N LYS A 401 -1.49 -20.02 -20.65
CA LYS A 401 -0.15 -19.41 -20.69
C LYS A 401 0.01 -18.47 -21.87
N GLU A 402 -0.62 -18.81 -22.97
CA GLU A 402 -0.55 -18.01 -24.21
C GLU A 402 -1.18 -16.63 -24.03
N GLU A 403 -2.39 -16.54 -23.43
CA GLU A 403 -3.03 -15.26 -23.11
C GLU A 403 -2.16 -14.40 -22.20
N VAL A 404 -1.58 -14.97 -21.15
CA VAL A 404 -0.68 -14.26 -20.25
C VAL A 404 0.58 -13.75 -20.98
N ASN A 405 1.14 -14.58 -21.88
CA ASN A 405 2.30 -14.17 -22.68
C ASN A 405 1.95 -13.06 -23.67
N GLN A 406 0.78 -13.12 -24.31
CA GLN A 406 0.30 -12.08 -25.21
C GLN A 406 0.03 -10.77 -24.46
N ALA A 407 -0.56 -10.82 -23.25
CA ALA A 407 -0.72 -9.66 -22.39
C ALA A 407 0.64 -9.01 -22.07
N TRP A 408 1.63 -9.80 -21.66
CA TRP A 408 2.99 -9.29 -21.42
C TRP A 408 3.65 -8.75 -22.69
N ALA A 409 3.42 -9.34 -23.87
CA ALA A 409 3.96 -8.85 -25.14
C ALA A 409 3.38 -7.46 -25.47
N ARG A 410 2.06 -7.24 -25.30
CA ARG A 410 1.42 -5.92 -25.49
C ARG A 410 1.93 -4.90 -24.47
N ILE A 411 2.11 -5.29 -23.20
CA ILE A 411 2.73 -4.42 -22.18
C ILE A 411 4.15 -4.02 -22.57
N GLN A 412 4.94 -4.92 -23.15
CA GLN A 412 6.28 -4.57 -23.67
C GLN A 412 6.21 -3.53 -24.80
N GLN A 413 5.19 -3.60 -25.67
CA GLN A 413 4.96 -2.58 -26.69
C GLN A 413 4.64 -1.22 -26.05
N VAL A 414 3.74 -1.18 -25.05
CA VAL A 414 3.44 0.05 -24.31
C VAL A 414 4.70 0.60 -23.63
N ARG A 415 5.54 -0.26 -23.05
CA ARG A 415 6.82 0.14 -22.44
C ARG A 415 7.74 0.82 -23.44
N GLN A 416 7.85 0.26 -24.66
CA GLN A 416 8.63 0.90 -25.72
C GLN A 416 8.02 2.24 -26.14
N THR A 417 6.71 2.29 -26.34
CA THR A 417 5.97 3.52 -26.67
C THR A 417 6.21 4.61 -25.62
N MET A 418 6.21 4.27 -24.33
CA MET A 418 6.50 5.23 -23.26
C MET A 418 7.98 5.64 -23.23
N ALA A 419 8.90 4.74 -23.52
CA ALA A 419 10.31 5.09 -23.66
C ALA A 419 10.54 6.11 -24.78
N ASP A 420 9.87 5.94 -25.93
CA ASP A 420 9.92 6.89 -27.06
C ASP A 420 9.23 8.21 -26.71
N PHE A 421 8.10 8.16 -26.00
CA PHE A 421 7.40 9.34 -25.47
C PHE A 421 8.32 10.18 -24.57
N HIS A 422 9.06 9.53 -23.67
CA HIS A 422 9.96 10.21 -22.74
C HIS A 422 11.23 10.78 -23.39
N GLN A 423 11.56 10.41 -24.63
CA GLN A 423 12.60 11.12 -25.41
C GLN A 423 12.15 12.55 -25.74
N ARG A 424 10.86 12.76 -25.98
CA ARG A 424 10.29 14.07 -26.27
C ARG A 424 9.83 14.81 -25.01
N TYR A 425 9.19 14.09 -24.07
CA TYR A 425 8.65 14.61 -22.82
C TYR A 425 9.26 13.85 -21.63
N PRO A 426 10.47 14.22 -21.19
CA PRO A 426 11.15 13.54 -20.07
C PRO A 426 10.32 13.45 -18.80
N LEU A 427 9.32 14.34 -18.64
CA LEU A 427 8.36 14.37 -17.55
C LEU A 427 6.94 14.35 -18.11
N PHE A 428 6.04 13.66 -17.42
CA PHE A 428 4.62 13.56 -17.78
C PHE A 428 3.74 13.82 -16.57
N LEU A 429 2.85 14.82 -16.66
CA LEU A 429 1.95 15.28 -15.60
C LEU A 429 0.53 14.81 -15.90
N THR A 430 -0.12 14.21 -14.90
CA THR A 430 -1.56 13.84 -14.90
C THR A 430 -2.16 14.07 -13.51
N PRO A 431 -3.49 13.99 -13.34
CA PRO A 431 -4.05 13.74 -12.01
C PRO A 431 -3.49 12.44 -11.44
N THR A 432 -3.38 12.32 -10.12
CA THR A 432 -3.14 11.01 -9.49
C THR A 432 -4.42 10.19 -9.49
N THR A 433 -5.54 10.81 -9.13
CA THR A 433 -6.88 10.22 -9.13
C THR A 433 -7.85 11.14 -9.85
N ALA A 434 -8.86 10.56 -10.52
CA ALA A 434 -9.84 11.34 -11.29
C ALA A 434 -10.89 12.01 -10.41
N TYR A 435 -11.09 11.50 -9.20
CA TYR A 435 -12.04 11.99 -8.19
C TYR A 435 -11.40 11.97 -6.81
N THR A 436 -12.00 12.67 -5.85
CA THR A 436 -11.72 12.51 -4.43
C THR A 436 -12.09 11.10 -3.96
N ALA A 437 -11.71 10.77 -2.73
CA ALA A 437 -12.11 9.49 -2.12
C ALA A 437 -13.64 9.31 -2.16
N PRO A 438 -14.15 8.12 -2.52
CA PRO A 438 -15.57 7.81 -2.41
C PRO A 438 -15.97 7.64 -0.95
N ARG A 439 -17.25 7.75 -0.65
CA ARG A 439 -17.77 7.40 0.69
C ARG A 439 -17.55 5.92 0.99
N ILE A 440 -17.39 5.61 2.27
CA ILE A 440 -17.23 4.21 2.72
C ILE A 440 -18.47 3.36 2.39
N ASP A 441 -19.65 3.94 2.49
CA ASP A 441 -20.93 3.29 2.21
C ASP A 441 -21.32 3.28 0.72
N GLN A 442 -20.51 3.89 -0.15
CA GLN A 442 -20.75 3.87 -1.59
C GLN A 442 -20.43 2.51 -2.19
N ALA A 443 -21.44 1.83 -2.73
CA ALA A 443 -21.23 0.61 -3.48
C ALA A 443 -20.51 0.90 -4.80
N LEU A 444 -19.33 0.30 -4.99
CA LEU A 444 -18.57 0.37 -6.25
C LEU A 444 -18.84 -0.85 -7.16
N VAL A 445 -19.69 -1.76 -6.70
CA VAL A 445 -20.11 -2.97 -7.40
C VAL A 445 -21.62 -3.05 -7.32
N SER A 446 -22.29 -3.27 -8.43
CA SER A 446 -23.74 -3.43 -8.46
C SER A 446 -24.17 -4.78 -7.88
N ASP A 447 -25.39 -4.86 -7.33
CA ASP A 447 -25.98 -6.13 -6.86
C ASP A 447 -26.08 -7.16 -8.02
N GLN A 448 -26.32 -6.69 -9.24
CA GLN A 448 -26.34 -7.54 -10.43
C GLN A 448 -24.95 -8.16 -10.69
N ASP A 449 -23.88 -7.38 -10.61
CA ASP A 449 -22.52 -7.89 -10.78
C ASP A 449 -22.16 -8.85 -9.66
N LEU A 450 -22.56 -8.57 -8.40
CA LEU A 450 -22.32 -9.47 -7.28
C LEU A 450 -22.96 -10.84 -7.50
N GLU A 451 -24.18 -10.90 -8.06
CA GLU A 451 -24.84 -12.17 -8.39
C GLU A 451 -24.15 -12.90 -9.56
N LEU A 452 -23.72 -12.17 -10.60
CA LEU A 452 -22.92 -12.73 -11.69
C LEU A 452 -21.57 -13.26 -11.19
N ILE A 453 -20.89 -12.52 -10.32
CA ILE A 453 -19.62 -12.91 -9.71
C ILE A 453 -19.79 -14.19 -8.90
N LYS A 454 -20.83 -14.28 -8.07
CA LYS A 454 -21.13 -15.44 -7.24
C LYS A 454 -21.27 -16.71 -8.10
N ASN A 455 -21.93 -16.59 -9.27
CA ASN A 455 -22.18 -17.68 -10.21
C ASN A 455 -21.12 -17.79 -11.32
N SER A 456 -19.99 -17.08 -11.21
CA SER A 456 -19.00 -16.97 -12.29
C SER A 456 -18.30 -18.27 -12.66
N GLU A 457 -18.39 -19.33 -11.83
CA GLU A 457 -17.89 -20.66 -12.19
C GLU A 457 -18.54 -21.22 -13.46
N ASN A 458 -19.79 -20.84 -13.72
CA ASN A 458 -20.59 -21.31 -14.86
C ASN A 458 -20.40 -20.47 -16.13
N LEU A 459 -19.66 -19.36 -16.09
CA LEU A 459 -19.40 -18.48 -17.23
C LEU A 459 -18.30 -19.02 -18.12
N SER A 460 -18.32 -18.68 -19.40
CA SER A 460 -17.19 -18.89 -20.31
C SER A 460 -15.97 -18.08 -19.85
N HIS A 461 -14.80 -18.40 -20.38
CA HIS A 461 -13.58 -17.64 -20.08
C HIS A 461 -13.73 -16.16 -20.46
N GLU A 462 -14.20 -15.90 -21.67
CA GLU A 462 -14.39 -14.54 -22.21
C GLU A 462 -15.39 -13.75 -21.36
N ALA A 463 -16.50 -14.40 -20.93
CA ALA A 463 -17.50 -13.77 -20.07
C ALA A 463 -16.92 -13.43 -18.68
N LYS A 464 -16.06 -14.29 -18.11
CA LYS A 464 -15.34 -13.98 -16.86
C LYS A 464 -14.42 -12.78 -17.02
N MET A 465 -13.63 -12.75 -18.10
CA MET A 465 -12.69 -11.64 -18.36
C MET A 465 -13.42 -10.32 -18.62
N GLN A 466 -14.57 -10.36 -19.33
CA GLN A 466 -15.40 -9.18 -19.51
C GLN A 466 -16.02 -8.72 -18.19
N LEU A 467 -16.55 -9.65 -17.38
CA LEU A 467 -17.10 -9.33 -16.05
C LEU A 467 -16.03 -8.73 -15.12
N ILE A 468 -14.77 -9.17 -15.20
CA ILE A 468 -13.66 -8.56 -14.44
C ILE A 468 -13.49 -7.09 -14.84
N TYR A 469 -13.53 -6.79 -16.14
CA TYR A 469 -13.38 -5.40 -16.61
C TYR A 469 -14.58 -4.55 -16.16
N ASP A 470 -15.79 -5.03 -16.34
CA ASP A 470 -17.03 -4.31 -16.01
C ASP A 470 -17.17 -4.08 -14.50
N HIS A 471 -16.88 -5.11 -13.69
CA HIS A 471 -16.88 -5.04 -12.23
C HIS A 471 -15.89 -4.01 -11.69
N TRP A 472 -14.70 -3.90 -12.28
CA TRP A 472 -13.70 -2.93 -11.82
C TRP A 472 -13.86 -1.53 -12.44
N LEU A 473 -14.68 -1.37 -13.48
CA LEU A 473 -14.81 -0.09 -14.17
C LEU A 473 -15.23 1.08 -13.26
N PRO A 474 -16.20 0.95 -12.32
CA PRO A 474 -16.52 2.03 -11.39
C PRO A 474 -15.33 2.45 -10.50
N SER A 475 -14.58 1.48 -9.98
CA SER A 475 -13.34 1.73 -9.22
C SER A 475 -12.23 2.31 -10.09
N LEU A 476 -12.07 1.80 -11.32
CA LEU A 476 -11.09 2.28 -12.29
C LEU A 476 -11.37 3.72 -12.69
N ALA A 477 -12.64 4.11 -12.84
CA ALA A 477 -13.04 5.48 -13.17
C ALA A 477 -12.56 6.49 -12.10
N LEU A 478 -12.46 6.08 -10.84
CA LEU A 478 -11.91 6.93 -9.77
C LEU A 478 -10.39 7.10 -9.87
N THR A 479 -9.67 6.09 -10.39
CA THR A 479 -8.19 6.03 -10.32
C THR A 479 -7.55 5.48 -11.60
N PRO A 480 -7.83 6.05 -12.79
CA PRO A 480 -7.42 5.46 -14.06
C PRO A 480 -5.94 5.70 -14.42
N TYR A 481 -5.22 6.56 -13.68
CA TYR A 481 -3.92 7.10 -14.09
C TYR A 481 -2.70 6.34 -13.58
N THR A 482 -2.85 5.43 -12.63
CA THR A 482 -1.70 4.94 -11.87
C THR A 482 -1.09 3.64 -12.39
N GLN A 483 -1.89 2.78 -13.03
CA GLN A 483 -1.54 1.38 -13.36
C GLN A 483 -0.40 1.28 -14.38
N PHE A 484 -0.35 2.18 -15.37
CA PHE A 484 0.65 2.08 -16.45
C PHE A 484 2.09 2.15 -15.93
N ALA A 485 2.37 3.00 -14.93
CA ALA A 485 3.70 3.11 -14.35
C ALA A 485 4.21 1.82 -13.67
N ASN A 486 3.29 0.97 -13.18
CA ASN A 486 3.63 -0.35 -12.67
C ASN A 486 3.97 -1.33 -13.78
N LEU A 487 3.21 -1.28 -14.87
CA LEU A 487 3.36 -2.15 -16.02
C LEU A 487 4.61 -1.80 -16.82
N THR A 488 4.86 -0.51 -17.06
CA THR A 488 6.06 -0.04 -17.75
C THR A 488 7.31 -0.10 -16.87
N GLY A 489 7.18 0.05 -15.56
CA GLY A 489 8.28 0.08 -14.60
C GLY A 489 8.82 1.49 -14.33
N GLU A 490 8.19 2.52 -14.89
CA GLU A 490 8.54 3.92 -14.71
C GLU A 490 8.39 4.39 -13.25
N PRO A 491 9.18 5.36 -12.79
CA PRO A 491 8.93 6.03 -11.53
C PRO A 491 7.71 6.97 -11.65
N ALA A 492 6.99 7.14 -10.55
CA ALA A 492 5.88 8.07 -10.47
C ALA A 492 5.79 8.68 -9.07
N LEU A 493 5.59 10.00 -9.01
CA LEU A 493 5.50 10.76 -7.76
C LEU A 493 4.15 11.47 -7.69
N SER A 494 3.32 11.07 -6.72
CA SER A 494 2.07 11.76 -6.37
C SER A 494 2.36 12.87 -5.36
N LEU A 495 1.84 14.06 -5.63
CA LEU A 495 2.01 15.25 -4.79
C LEU A 495 0.63 15.84 -4.42
N PRO A 496 0.41 16.33 -3.20
CA PRO A 496 -0.85 16.95 -2.78
C PRO A 496 -1.03 18.31 -3.46
N ALA A 497 -2.06 18.45 -4.30
CA ALA A 497 -2.21 19.63 -5.16
C ALA A 497 -3.45 20.47 -4.88
N LEU A 498 -4.52 19.88 -4.36
CA LEU A 498 -5.79 20.54 -4.15
C LEU A 498 -6.50 20.00 -2.91
N VAL A 499 -7.14 20.87 -2.15
CA VAL A 499 -8.19 20.53 -1.19
C VAL A 499 -9.51 21.05 -1.76
N THR A 500 -10.51 20.18 -1.86
CA THR A 500 -11.84 20.53 -2.38
C THR A 500 -12.64 21.34 -1.35
N LYS A 501 -13.77 21.88 -1.76
CA LYS A 501 -14.69 22.59 -0.85
C LYS A 501 -15.24 21.68 0.27
N SER A 502 -15.26 20.37 0.05
CA SER A 502 -15.66 19.37 1.06
C SER A 502 -14.51 18.95 2.00
N GLY A 503 -13.36 19.60 1.93
CA GLY A 503 -12.19 19.30 2.77
C GLY A 503 -11.38 18.08 2.31
N LEU A 504 -11.77 17.41 1.22
CA LEU A 504 -11.08 16.22 0.74
C LEU A 504 -9.90 16.57 -0.19
N PRO A 505 -8.72 15.96 0.00
CA PRO A 505 -7.55 16.23 -0.82
C PRO A 505 -7.59 15.50 -2.17
N LEU A 506 -6.89 16.10 -3.14
CA LEU A 506 -6.58 15.52 -4.45
C LEU A 506 -5.11 15.75 -4.80
N GLY A 507 -4.46 14.72 -5.36
CA GLY A 507 -3.09 14.78 -5.84
C GLY A 507 -2.99 14.86 -7.36
N ILE A 508 -1.87 15.44 -7.80
CA ILE A 508 -1.35 15.28 -9.17
C ILE A 508 -0.19 14.30 -9.14
N GLN A 509 0.15 13.68 -10.26
CA GLN A 509 1.36 12.87 -10.35
C GLN A 509 2.24 13.25 -11.53
N PHE A 510 3.54 13.12 -11.32
CA PHE A 510 4.54 13.16 -12.38
C PHE A 510 5.11 11.78 -12.61
N ASN A 511 5.31 11.43 -13.89
CA ASN A 511 6.02 10.24 -14.33
C ASN A 511 7.29 10.66 -15.11
N ALA A 512 8.28 9.78 -15.13
CA ALA A 512 9.51 9.96 -15.90
C ALA A 512 10.00 8.63 -16.46
N ALA A 513 10.96 8.63 -17.37
CA ALA A 513 11.61 7.42 -17.84
C ALA A 513 12.25 6.63 -16.69
N ILE A 514 12.38 5.32 -16.85
CA ILE A 514 13.03 4.44 -15.86
C ILE A 514 14.43 4.97 -15.55
N GLY A 515 14.74 5.11 -14.25
CA GLY A 515 16.01 5.64 -13.75
C GLY A 515 16.06 7.16 -13.59
N ASN A 516 15.01 7.88 -14.00
CA ASN A 516 14.92 9.35 -13.83
C ASN A 516 14.17 9.76 -12.55
N ASP A 517 14.18 8.93 -11.54
CA ASP A 517 13.54 9.19 -10.24
C ASP A 517 13.96 10.54 -9.64
N ARG A 518 15.24 10.90 -9.77
CA ARG A 518 15.77 12.17 -9.25
C ARG A 518 15.13 13.40 -9.86
N TYR A 519 14.70 13.34 -11.14
CA TYR A 519 13.99 14.46 -11.77
C TYR A 519 12.63 14.72 -11.11
N LEU A 520 11.93 13.63 -10.73
CA LEU A 520 10.68 13.72 -9.99
C LEU A 520 10.89 14.32 -8.58
N LEU A 521 11.96 13.87 -7.89
CA LEU A 521 12.30 14.39 -6.57
C LEU A 521 12.65 15.88 -6.62
N GLN A 522 13.45 16.31 -7.61
CA GLN A 522 13.81 17.72 -7.79
C GLN A 522 12.59 18.59 -8.14
N LEU A 523 11.64 18.06 -8.93
CA LEU A 523 10.40 18.78 -9.25
C LEU A 523 9.52 18.90 -8.01
N GLY A 524 9.41 17.84 -7.20
CA GLY A 524 8.73 17.84 -5.92
C GLY A 524 9.32 18.88 -4.95
N ASP A 525 10.64 18.98 -4.86
CA ASP A 525 11.35 20.01 -4.07
C ASP A 525 11.01 21.41 -4.52
N LEU A 526 11.04 21.64 -5.86
CA LEU A 526 10.66 22.96 -6.41
C LEU A 526 9.24 23.34 -6.02
N MET A 527 8.30 22.40 -6.09
CA MET A 527 6.92 22.64 -5.72
C MET A 527 6.76 22.87 -4.21
N ALA A 528 7.43 22.10 -3.38
CA ALA A 528 7.41 22.26 -1.91
C ALA A 528 7.99 23.60 -1.48
N ALA A 529 9.16 23.98 -2.01
CA ALA A 529 9.83 25.24 -1.72
C ALA A 529 9.00 26.49 -2.13
N ASN A 530 8.05 26.31 -3.06
CA ASN A 530 7.14 27.36 -3.50
C ASN A 530 5.71 27.19 -2.95
N GLN A 531 5.52 26.42 -1.89
CA GLN A 531 4.25 26.22 -1.17
C GLN A 531 3.09 25.76 -2.10
N GLN A 532 3.40 24.88 -3.05
CA GLN A 532 2.42 24.35 -3.99
C GLN A 532 1.66 23.13 -3.47
N PHE A 533 2.00 22.65 -2.26
CA PHE A 533 1.30 21.55 -1.63
C PHE A 533 0.07 22.06 -0.88
N ASN A 534 -1.10 21.65 -1.36
CA ASN A 534 -2.36 21.90 -0.71
C ASN A 534 -2.86 20.61 -0.06
N ARG A 535 -2.96 20.64 1.26
CA ARG A 535 -3.45 19.51 2.07
C ARG A 535 -4.27 20.08 3.23
N PRO A 536 -5.25 19.31 3.76
CA PRO A 536 -5.92 19.70 4.99
C PRO A 536 -4.93 19.75 6.16
N GLU A 537 -5.24 20.54 7.16
CA GLU A 537 -4.46 20.64 8.40
C GLU A 537 -5.14 19.81 9.49
N LEU A 538 -4.33 19.17 10.34
CA LEU A 538 -4.85 18.53 11.55
C LEU A 538 -5.32 19.64 12.51
N GLU A 539 -6.59 19.59 12.91
CA GLU A 539 -7.12 20.51 13.93
C GLU A 539 -6.33 20.29 15.25
N SER A 540 -5.76 21.37 15.78
CA SER A 540 -5.19 21.35 17.11
C SER A 540 -6.32 21.18 18.12
N SER A 541 -6.21 20.23 19.02
CA SER A 541 -7.22 19.81 20.03
C SER A 541 -7.73 20.91 20.96
N GLN A 542 -7.45 22.18 20.71
CA GLN A 542 -7.93 23.32 21.49
C GLN A 542 -9.26 23.94 21.00
N ASN A 543 -9.76 23.56 19.80
CA ASN A 543 -11.00 24.16 19.28
C ASN A 543 -12.28 23.32 19.44
N GLU A 544 -12.20 22.06 19.89
CA GLU A 544 -13.39 21.21 20.05
C GLU A 544 -14.31 21.61 21.22
N LEU A 545 -13.85 22.44 22.16
CA LEU A 545 -14.68 22.92 23.28
C LEU A 545 -15.46 24.23 23.01
N SER A 546 -15.19 24.91 21.90
CA SER A 546 -15.88 26.16 21.59
C SER A 546 -17.00 26.05 20.54
N THR A 547 -17.03 24.98 19.74
CA THR A 547 -18.02 24.79 18.66
C THR A 547 -19.27 24.01 19.08
N LEU A 548 -19.23 23.26 20.18
CA LEU A 548 -20.40 22.55 20.74
C LEU A 548 -21.40 23.46 21.46
N ALA A 549 -21.13 24.76 21.58
CA ALA A 549 -22.00 25.71 22.27
C ALA A 549 -22.86 26.60 21.34
N THR A 550 -22.73 26.50 20.02
CA THR A 550 -23.41 27.44 19.08
C THR A 550 -24.25 26.83 17.97
N GLU A 551 -24.41 25.52 17.87
CA GLU A 551 -25.27 24.92 16.83
C GLU A 551 -26.45 24.11 17.39
N THR A 552 -27.25 24.75 18.24
CA THR A 552 -28.65 24.34 18.45
C THR A 552 -29.55 25.49 18.02
N SER A 553 -29.65 25.75 16.72
CA SER A 553 -30.85 26.32 16.08
C SER A 553 -30.58 26.61 14.61
N SER A 554 -31.01 25.76 13.75
CA SER A 554 -31.71 25.99 12.47
C SER A 554 -31.67 24.75 11.61
N ASN A 555 -32.58 23.83 11.93
CA ASN A 555 -33.08 22.87 10.95
C ASN A 555 -34.23 23.55 10.23
N GLU A 556 -34.19 23.56 8.89
CA GLU A 556 -35.25 23.10 7.99
C GLU A 556 -35.01 23.59 6.57
N LEU A 557 -35.33 22.69 5.63
CA LEU A 557 -35.58 22.94 4.21
C LEU A 557 -34.34 22.97 3.28
N PHE A 558 -34.06 21.81 2.67
CA PHE A 558 -34.20 21.65 1.21
C PHE A 558 -34.19 20.15 0.87
N SER A 559 -35.35 19.66 0.43
CA SER A 559 -35.57 18.31 -0.08
C SER A 559 -35.25 18.24 -1.57
N SER A 560 -34.68 17.09 -1.94
CA SER A 560 -34.88 16.33 -3.18
C SER A 560 -35.05 17.06 -4.49
N ALA A 561 -34.10 16.90 -5.39
CA ALA A 561 -34.23 16.55 -6.80
C ALA A 561 -32.90 16.80 -7.51
N GLU A 562 -32.30 15.73 -8.00
CA GLU A 562 -31.39 15.65 -9.14
C GLU A 562 -30.33 14.55 -8.92
N ASN A 563 -30.74 13.32 -9.10
CA ASN A 563 -29.82 12.24 -9.44
C ASN A 563 -30.60 11.03 -9.99
N GLN A 564 -31.26 11.26 -11.12
CA GLN A 564 -31.75 10.19 -11.98
C GLN A 564 -31.68 10.68 -13.43
N GLN A 565 -30.54 10.47 -14.05
CA GLN A 565 -30.41 10.38 -15.52
C GLN A 565 -28.95 10.09 -15.86
N LEU A 566 -28.65 8.85 -16.09
CA LEU A 566 -27.59 8.37 -17.01
C LEU A 566 -27.45 6.83 -16.88
N ILE A 567 -28.52 6.12 -17.10
CA ILE A 567 -28.46 4.72 -17.56
C ILE A 567 -29.63 4.53 -18.54
N GLY A 568 -29.32 4.52 -19.81
CA GLY A 568 -30.25 4.26 -20.87
C GLY A 568 -29.55 3.63 -22.08
N GLY A 569 -29.84 2.36 -22.32
CA GLY A 569 -29.92 1.82 -23.66
C GLY A 569 -28.78 0.96 -24.20
N ALA A 570 -28.92 -0.34 -24.09
CA ALA A 570 -28.72 -1.24 -25.24
C ALA A 570 -29.36 -2.61 -24.95
N GLU A 571 -30.51 -2.84 -25.49
CA GLU A 571 -31.10 -4.18 -25.65
C GLU A 571 -30.38 -4.96 -26.74
N GLY A 572 -30.26 -6.28 -26.58
CA GLY A 572 -29.81 -7.17 -27.65
C GLY A 572 -29.41 -8.56 -27.15
N SER A 573 -30.38 -9.32 -26.64
CA SER A 573 -30.20 -10.75 -26.33
C SER A 573 -30.17 -11.60 -27.61
N LYS A 574 -29.17 -12.47 -27.77
CA LYS A 574 -29.28 -13.72 -28.54
C LYS A 574 -28.62 -14.87 -27.79
N GLN A 575 -29.46 -15.83 -27.39
CA GLN A 575 -29.05 -17.14 -26.88
C GLN A 575 -28.36 -17.94 -27.99
N ILE A 576 -27.21 -18.52 -27.67
CA ILE A 576 -26.67 -19.68 -28.38
C ILE A 576 -26.14 -20.67 -27.34
N SER A 577 -26.74 -21.86 -27.34
CA SER A 577 -26.28 -23.02 -26.55
C SER A 577 -25.16 -23.75 -27.28
N ALA A 578 -24.09 -24.12 -26.60
CA ALA A 578 -23.12 -25.08 -27.10
C ALA A 578 -22.52 -25.95 -25.96
N LYS A 579 -22.37 -27.22 -26.31
CA LYS A 579 -21.97 -28.37 -25.49
C LYS A 579 -20.54 -28.29 -24.97
N LEU A 580 -20.34 -28.89 -23.78
CA LEU A 580 -19.07 -29.14 -23.11
C LEU A 580 -18.19 -30.15 -23.85
N PRO A 581 -16.86 -30.05 -23.75
CA PRO A 581 -15.95 -31.18 -23.79
C PRO A 581 -15.18 -31.37 -22.48
N GLU A 582 -14.77 -32.62 -22.27
CA GLU A 582 -14.25 -33.23 -21.07
C GLU A 582 -12.80 -32.82 -20.68
N THR A 583 -12.53 -33.02 -19.42
CA THR A 583 -11.32 -32.86 -18.62
C THR A 583 -9.98 -33.17 -19.28
N GLY A 584 -9.03 -32.24 -19.15
CA GLY A 584 -7.61 -32.39 -19.49
C GLY A 584 -6.67 -32.20 -18.28
N ASP A 585 -5.71 -33.05 -18.23
CA ASP A 585 -4.72 -33.40 -17.21
C ASP A 585 -3.90 -32.25 -16.57
N LEU A 586 -3.82 -32.25 -15.23
CA LEU A 586 -3.21 -31.23 -14.37
C LEU A 586 -1.70 -31.45 -14.07
N SER A 587 -0.92 -32.03 -15.00
CA SER A 587 0.47 -32.43 -14.70
C SER A 587 1.59 -31.44 -15.04
N SER A 588 1.31 -30.16 -15.38
CA SER A 588 2.37 -29.22 -15.80
C SER A 588 2.34 -27.84 -15.14
N VAL A 589 2.12 -27.75 -13.83
CA VAL A 589 2.34 -26.48 -13.10
C VAL A 589 3.84 -26.37 -12.83
N SER A 590 4.58 -25.75 -13.76
CA SER A 590 6.02 -25.55 -13.69
C SER A 590 6.40 -24.22 -13.03
N SER A 591 7.58 -24.17 -12.48
CA SER A 591 8.48 -23.10 -11.96
C SER A 591 8.03 -21.62 -11.91
N GLN A 592 7.05 -21.17 -12.69
CA GLN A 592 6.53 -19.79 -12.65
C GLN A 592 5.59 -19.52 -11.48
N VAL A 593 4.84 -20.52 -11.01
CA VAL A 593 3.98 -20.40 -9.80
C VAL A 593 4.85 -20.27 -8.55
N LEU A 594 6.03 -20.88 -8.51
CA LEU A 594 7.00 -20.70 -7.43
C LEU A 594 7.57 -19.27 -7.39
N SER A 595 7.83 -18.64 -8.54
CA SER A 595 8.37 -17.27 -8.62
C SER A 595 7.37 -16.23 -8.11
N ILE A 596 6.07 -16.43 -8.32
CA ILE A 596 4.99 -15.54 -7.89
C ILE A 596 4.67 -15.74 -6.40
N LEU A 597 4.74 -16.97 -5.89
CA LEU A 597 4.70 -17.23 -4.44
C LEU A 597 5.84 -16.49 -3.70
N PHE A 598 7.02 -16.36 -4.32
CA PHE A 598 8.14 -15.62 -3.75
C PHE A 598 7.92 -14.09 -3.77
N THR A 599 7.16 -13.56 -4.71
CA THR A 599 6.88 -12.11 -4.78
C THR A 599 5.74 -11.70 -3.85
N LEU A 600 4.74 -12.54 -3.66
CA LEU A 600 3.61 -12.30 -2.75
C LEU A 600 3.90 -12.73 -1.31
N LEU A 601 4.78 -13.71 -1.08
CA LEU A 601 5.16 -14.18 0.26
C LEU A 601 6.49 -13.58 0.75
N GLY A 602 7.07 -12.61 0.05
CA GLY A 602 8.30 -11.91 0.46
C GLY A 602 9.42 -12.87 0.86
N LEU A 603 10.23 -13.34 -0.13
CA LEU A 603 11.58 -13.82 0.07
C LEU A 603 11.82 -14.87 1.18
N ILE A 604 11.52 -16.11 0.93
CA ILE A 604 12.19 -17.23 1.60
C ILE A 604 12.96 -17.99 0.51
N ALA A 605 14.25 -17.77 0.46
CA ALA A 605 15.30 -18.53 -0.21
C ALA A 605 16.11 -17.79 -1.29
N LEU A 606 16.95 -16.87 -0.85
CA LEU A 606 18.17 -16.49 -1.58
C LEU A 606 19.34 -16.42 -0.58
N SER A 607 19.57 -17.49 0.18
CA SER A 607 20.77 -17.62 1.01
C SER A 607 21.38 -19.02 0.96
N GLN A 608 21.55 -19.61 -0.24
CA GLN A 608 22.44 -20.76 -0.39
C GLN A 608 22.83 -20.94 -1.87
N THR A 609 23.74 -20.10 -2.38
CA THR A 609 24.71 -20.47 -3.40
C THR A 609 25.81 -19.43 -3.46
N LYS A 610 26.79 -19.56 -2.58
CA LYS A 610 28.16 -19.10 -2.79
C LYS A 610 29.05 -19.85 -1.81
N ILE A 611 29.57 -20.96 -2.20
CA ILE A 611 30.87 -21.51 -1.84
C ILE A 611 31.16 -22.57 -2.92
N ASP A 612 32.00 -22.23 -3.86
CA ASP A 612 33.20 -22.96 -4.25
C ASP A 612 33.83 -22.24 -5.44
N GLY A 613 34.84 -21.50 -5.11
CA GLY A 613 35.84 -21.02 -6.05
C GLY A 613 37.15 -21.73 -5.74
N SER A 614 37.52 -22.68 -6.52
CA SER A 614 38.92 -23.13 -6.62
C SER A 614 39.37 -22.99 -8.08
N ASN A 615 40.31 -22.08 -8.24
CA ASN A 615 41.16 -21.92 -9.41
C ASN A 615 42.07 -23.16 -9.56
N PRO A 616 42.45 -23.57 -10.77
CA PRO A 616 43.88 -23.68 -11.04
C PRO A 616 44.32 -23.23 -12.44
N ASN A 617 45.45 -22.55 -12.43
CA ASN A 617 46.41 -22.23 -13.46
C ASN A 617 46.04 -21.20 -14.54
#